data_91388ac8c65c74e3fba4ff73a9d92494
#
_entry.id   91388ac8c65c74e3fba4ff73a9d92494
#
_cell.length_a   1.000
_cell.length_b   1.000
_cell.length_c   1.000
_cell.angle_alpha   90.00
_cell.angle_beta   90.00
_cell.angle_gamma   90.00
#
_symmetry.space_group_name_H-M   'P 1'
#
loop_
_entity.id
_entity.type
_entity.pdbx_description
1 polymer ?
#
loop_
_entity_poly.entity_id
_entity_poly.type
_entity_poly.pdbx_seq_one_letter_code
_entity_poly.pdbx_strand_id
1 'polypeptide(L)'
;YVTRRFLKTKAWDKTEAIIVGGGFRQSRIGELAIARASIILAAEGEKASLIPIRFHPDEAALIGCAHLAPSWIFEGHDSLLAVDIGGTNIRCGVVETRQKKTPDLSKASVWKSELWRHADDEPSREGAVKKLAGMLKDLLKQAEAEGFKLAPFIGVSCPGVIDADGAIEKGAQNLPGNWESSKFNLPASLIEAIPTIRDHDTAVLMHNDGVVQGLSEIPFMQDYKRWGILTIGTGLGNARFTMRNPRDKKKS
;
A
#
# COMPACT_ATOMS: atom_id res chain seq x y z
N TYR A 1 -9.21 4.60 22.18
CA TYR A 1 -9.89 3.31 22.41
C TYR A 1 -9.35 2.23 21.47
N VAL A 2 -9.39 2.42 20.15
CA VAL A 2 -8.94 1.45 19.13
C VAL A 2 -7.50 1.00 19.39
N THR A 3 -6.56 1.95 19.48
CA THR A 3 -5.13 1.69 19.73
C THR A 3 -4.91 0.82 20.97
N ARG A 4 -5.59 1.13 22.07
CA ARG A 4 -5.50 0.33 23.31
C ARG A 4 -5.96 -1.11 23.11
N ARG A 5 -7.00 -1.33 22.30
CA ARG A 5 -7.47 -2.69 22.02
C ARG A 5 -6.42 -3.49 21.26
N PHE A 6 -5.76 -2.88 20.29
CA PHE A 6 -4.66 -3.54 19.58
C PHE A 6 -3.50 -3.85 20.53
N LEU A 7 -3.02 -2.87 21.28
CA LEU A 7 -1.88 -3.04 22.22
C LEU A 7 -2.11 -4.13 23.27
N LYS A 8 -3.36 -4.39 23.66
CA LYS A 8 -3.72 -5.48 24.59
C LYS A 8 -3.71 -6.88 23.95
N THR A 9 -3.58 -6.99 22.64
CA THR A 9 -3.53 -8.29 21.98
C THR A 9 -2.11 -8.85 21.95
N LYS A 10 -1.97 -10.17 22.12
CA LYS A 10 -0.65 -10.86 22.03
C LYS A 10 0.08 -10.52 20.72
N ALA A 11 -0.70 -10.29 19.67
CA ALA A 11 -0.16 -9.97 18.36
C ALA A 11 0.59 -8.62 18.35
N TRP A 12 0.17 -7.64 19.14
CA TRP A 12 0.75 -6.30 19.21
C TRP A 12 1.63 -6.09 20.46
N ASP A 13 1.94 -7.17 21.18
CA ASP A 13 2.85 -7.11 22.33
C ASP A 13 4.21 -6.53 21.93
N LYS A 14 4.73 -5.64 22.80
CA LYS A 14 6.01 -4.94 22.60
C LYS A 14 6.06 -4.07 21.32
N THR A 15 4.92 -3.60 20.83
CA THR A 15 4.88 -2.58 19.77
C THR A 15 5.42 -1.26 20.32
N GLU A 16 6.42 -0.69 19.64
CA GLU A 16 7.12 0.52 20.05
C GLU A 16 6.53 1.78 19.39
N ALA A 17 5.98 1.63 18.17
CA ALA A 17 5.34 2.72 17.44
C ALA A 17 4.16 2.22 16.62
N ILE A 18 3.17 3.09 16.45
CA ILE A 18 1.99 2.85 15.62
C ILE A 18 1.83 4.03 14.67
N ILE A 19 1.99 3.75 13.39
CA ILE A 19 1.69 4.71 12.33
C ILE A 19 0.17 4.83 12.19
N VAL A 20 -0.35 6.03 12.06
CA VAL A 20 -1.77 6.28 11.79
C VAL A 20 -1.92 6.88 10.41
N GLY A 21 -2.51 6.11 9.49
CA GLY A 21 -2.74 6.45 8.09
C GLY A 21 -4.22 6.48 7.71
N GLY A 22 -4.46 6.48 6.41
CA GLY A 22 -5.80 6.55 5.82
C GLY A 22 -6.40 7.95 5.77
N GLY A 23 -7.56 8.08 5.13
CA GLY A 23 -8.21 9.38 4.88
C GLY A 23 -8.54 10.19 6.14
N PHE A 24 -8.71 9.54 7.29
CA PHE A 24 -8.91 10.21 8.57
C PHE A 24 -7.77 11.18 8.90
N ARG A 25 -6.54 10.83 8.60
CA ARG A 25 -5.35 11.65 8.86
C ARG A 25 -5.34 12.95 8.05
N GLN A 26 -5.99 13.01 6.90
CA GLN A 26 -6.03 14.21 6.04
C GLN A 26 -6.79 15.37 6.68
N SER A 27 -7.71 15.09 7.61
CA SER A 27 -8.49 16.13 8.25
C SER A 27 -7.74 16.73 9.45
N ARG A 28 -7.90 18.04 9.67
CA ARG A 28 -7.40 18.69 10.89
C ARG A 28 -7.93 18.04 12.17
N ILE A 29 -9.16 17.55 12.14
CA ILE A 29 -9.76 16.80 13.26
C ILE A 29 -8.99 15.50 13.49
N GLY A 30 -8.63 14.79 12.43
CA GLY A 30 -7.82 13.57 12.51
C GLY A 30 -6.44 13.80 13.12
N GLU A 31 -5.75 14.84 12.69
CA GLU A 31 -4.44 15.22 13.27
C GLU A 31 -4.54 15.53 14.76
N LEU A 32 -5.53 16.34 15.15
CA LEU A 32 -5.77 16.68 16.57
C LEU A 32 -6.16 15.44 17.39
N ALA A 33 -6.95 14.53 16.82
CA ALA A 33 -7.35 13.31 17.49
C ALA A 33 -6.16 12.37 17.70
N ILE A 34 -5.25 12.25 16.72
CA ILE A 34 -4.00 11.47 16.84
C ILE A 34 -3.12 12.06 17.95
N ALA A 35 -2.90 13.39 17.94
CA ALA A 35 -2.10 14.07 18.95
C ALA A 35 -2.69 13.89 20.37
N ARG A 36 -4.01 14.06 20.53
CA ARG A 36 -4.69 13.85 21.81
C ARG A 36 -4.62 12.38 22.26
N ALA A 37 -4.79 11.44 21.34
CA ALA A 37 -4.66 10.01 21.66
C ALA A 37 -3.25 9.66 22.13
N SER A 38 -2.21 10.24 21.51
CA SER A 38 -0.82 10.09 21.92
C SER A 38 -0.60 10.54 23.37
N ILE A 39 -1.10 11.73 23.72
CA ILE A 39 -1.00 12.27 25.10
C ILE A 39 -1.71 11.36 26.11
N ILE A 40 -2.90 10.89 25.79
CA ILE A 40 -3.68 10.01 26.68
C ILE A 40 -2.95 8.68 26.90
N LEU A 41 -2.41 8.06 25.85
CA LEU A 41 -1.66 6.80 25.95
C LEU A 41 -0.41 6.98 26.80
N ALA A 42 0.34 8.06 26.60
CA ALA A 42 1.52 8.36 27.40
C ALA A 42 1.17 8.57 28.89
N ALA A 43 0.08 9.28 29.19
CA ALA A 43 -0.40 9.49 30.57
C ALA A 43 -0.86 8.19 31.24
N GLU A 44 -1.26 7.19 30.47
CA GLU A 44 -1.63 5.85 30.96
C GLU A 44 -0.43 4.89 31.07
N GLY A 45 0.78 5.37 30.78
CA GLY A 45 2.02 4.57 30.86
C GLY A 45 2.27 3.67 29.66
N GLU A 46 1.50 3.81 28.57
CA GLU A 46 1.76 3.09 27.32
C GLU A 46 3.04 3.61 26.67
N LYS A 47 3.90 2.68 26.25
CA LYS A 47 5.21 3.02 25.66
C LYS A 47 5.16 3.25 24.15
N ALA A 48 4.11 2.79 23.50
CA ALA A 48 3.97 2.90 22.06
C ALA A 48 3.67 4.34 21.63
N SER A 49 4.49 4.87 20.73
CA SER A 49 4.28 6.19 20.13
C SER A 49 3.24 6.13 19.01
N LEU A 50 2.34 7.12 18.93
CA LEU A 50 1.49 7.31 17.75
C LEU A 50 2.15 8.31 16.81
N ILE A 51 2.33 7.91 15.56
CA ILE A 51 3.02 8.71 14.53
C ILE A 51 2.10 8.85 13.34
N PRO A 52 1.74 10.07 12.90
CA PRO A 52 1.02 10.25 11.64
C PRO A 52 1.85 9.72 10.46
N ILE A 53 1.18 9.07 9.49
CA ILE A 53 1.83 8.61 8.26
C ILE A 53 2.52 9.81 7.57
N ARG A 54 3.72 9.59 7.08
CA ARG A 54 4.57 10.65 6.49
C ARG A 54 4.05 11.09 5.14
N PHE A 55 3.81 10.14 4.26
CA PHE A 55 3.29 10.44 2.92
C PHE A 55 1.82 10.85 2.98
N HIS A 56 1.41 11.62 1.98
CA HIS A 56 -0.01 11.93 1.83
C HIS A 56 -0.80 10.62 1.74
N PRO A 57 -1.94 10.46 2.45
CA PRO A 57 -2.70 9.21 2.44
C PRO A 57 -3.08 8.73 1.04
N ASP A 58 -3.25 9.64 0.08
CA ASP A 58 -3.53 9.31 -1.32
C ASP A 58 -2.31 8.75 -2.08
N GLU A 59 -1.10 8.91 -1.56
CA GLU A 59 0.14 8.49 -2.20
C GLU A 59 0.82 7.33 -1.46
N ALA A 60 0.55 7.20 -0.15
CA ALA A 60 1.24 6.24 0.70
C ALA A 60 1.14 4.80 0.20
N ALA A 61 -0.04 4.36 -0.24
CA ALA A 61 -0.24 3.02 -0.79
C ALA A 61 0.48 2.85 -2.14
N LEU A 62 0.42 3.86 -3.02
CA LEU A 62 1.13 3.83 -4.30
C LEU A 62 2.65 3.72 -4.08
N ILE A 63 3.21 4.53 -3.18
CA ILE A 63 4.65 4.49 -2.83
C ILE A 63 4.99 3.14 -2.18
N GLY A 64 4.13 2.64 -1.30
CA GLY A 64 4.29 1.33 -0.67
C GLY A 64 4.39 0.17 -1.65
N CYS A 65 3.74 0.27 -2.81
CA CYS A 65 3.83 -0.72 -3.88
C CYS A 65 5.26 -0.92 -4.40
N ALA A 66 6.12 0.10 -4.33
CA ALA A 66 7.53 -0.02 -4.71
C ALA A 66 8.32 -0.98 -3.79
N HIS A 67 7.84 -1.21 -2.58
CA HIS A 67 8.45 -2.13 -1.62
C HIS A 67 7.91 -3.58 -1.72
N LEU A 68 6.92 -3.85 -2.56
CA LEU A 68 6.42 -5.22 -2.79
C LEU A 68 7.41 -6.05 -3.60
N ALA A 69 8.14 -5.42 -4.51
CA ALA A 69 9.10 -6.11 -5.36
C ALA A 69 10.52 -6.07 -4.80
N PRO A 70 11.33 -7.08 -5.07
CA PRO A 70 12.75 -7.03 -4.77
C PRO A 70 13.44 -5.94 -5.60
N SER A 71 14.47 -5.30 -5.03
CA SER A 71 15.16 -4.15 -5.63
C SER A 71 15.74 -4.40 -7.02
N TRP A 72 16.11 -5.64 -7.34
CA TRP A 72 16.67 -6.00 -8.66
C TRP A 72 15.68 -5.81 -9.82
N ILE A 73 14.34 -5.83 -9.57
CA ILE A 73 13.34 -5.52 -10.60
C ILE A 73 13.51 -4.09 -11.14
N PHE A 74 14.04 -3.20 -10.33
CA PHE A 74 14.25 -1.80 -10.71
C PHE A 74 15.62 -1.53 -11.33
N GLU A 75 16.43 -2.57 -11.54
CA GLU A 75 17.71 -2.40 -12.25
C GLU A 75 17.45 -1.95 -13.68
N GLY A 76 17.99 -0.79 -14.06
CA GLY A 76 17.75 -0.18 -15.37
C GLY A 76 16.43 0.58 -15.52
N HIS A 77 15.59 0.59 -14.48
CA HIS A 77 14.30 1.27 -14.43
C HIS A 77 14.32 2.40 -13.39
N ASP A 78 13.40 3.36 -13.51
CA ASP A 78 13.29 4.51 -12.60
C ASP A 78 11.89 4.67 -11.99
N SER A 79 10.93 3.90 -12.49
CA SER A 79 9.53 4.03 -12.11
C SER A 79 8.79 2.69 -12.22
N LEU A 80 7.59 2.64 -11.65
CA LEU A 80 6.67 1.50 -11.72
C LEU A 80 5.22 1.97 -11.78
N LEU A 81 4.33 1.07 -12.19
CA LEU A 81 2.88 1.25 -12.06
C LEU A 81 2.42 0.77 -10.68
N ALA A 82 1.56 1.54 -10.04
CA ALA A 82 0.99 1.23 -8.74
C ALA A 82 -0.52 1.44 -8.73
N VAL A 83 -1.21 0.62 -7.94
CA VAL A 83 -2.66 0.65 -7.75
C VAL A 83 -2.99 0.65 -6.28
N ASP A 84 -3.92 1.51 -5.88
CA ASP A 84 -4.55 1.49 -4.56
C ASP A 84 -6.05 1.33 -4.70
N ILE A 85 -6.55 0.19 -4.27
CA ILE A 85 -7.97 -0.18 -4.31
C ILE A 85 -8.53 0.03 -2.91
N GLY A 86 -9.50 0.90 -2.78
CA GLY A 86 -10.26 1.11 -1.56
C GLY A 86 -11.74 0.79 -1.76
N GLY A 87 -12.50 0.74 -0.68
CA GLY A 87 -13.94 0.45 -0.72
C GLY A 87 -14.80 1.51 -1.44
N THR A 88 -14.25 2.66 -1.75
CA THR A 88 -14.96 3.78 -2.41
C THR A 88 -14.25 4.22 -3.70
N ASN A 89 -12.93 4.20 -3.69
CA ASN A 89 -12.07 4.74 -4.73
C ASN A 89 -11.07 3.69 -5.22
N ILE A 90 -10.73 3.75 -6.50
CA ILE A 90 -9.56 3.10 -7.07
C ILE A 90 -8.63 4.20 -7.58
N ARG A 91 -7.35 4.11 -7.21
CA ARG A 91 -6.32 5.03 -7.66
C ARG A 91 -5.22 4.25 -8.37
N CYS A 92 -4.81 4.73 -9.54
CA CYS A 92 -3.64 4.25 -10.26
C CYS A 92 -2.60 5.35 -10.29
N GLY A 93 -1.33 4.99 -10.29
CA GLY A 93 -0.25 5.98 -10.36
C GLY A 93 1.03 5.42 -10.94
N VAL A 94 1.89 6.34 -11.37
CA VAL A 94 3.28 6.08 -11.70
C VAL A 94 4.14 6.58 -10.54
N VAL A 95 4.91 5.68 -9.96
CA VAL A 95 5.81 5.99 -8.85
C VAL A 95 7.25 6.04 -9.36
N GLU A 96 7.89 7.19 -9.20
CA GLU A 96 9.31 7.37 -9.41
C GLU A 96 10.08 6.82 -8.21
N THR A 97 10.94 5.82 -8.41
CA THR A 97 11.65 5.13 -7.31
C THR A 97 12.79 5.94 -6.73
N ARG A 98 13.45 6.75 -7.57
CA ARG A 98 14.67 7.50 -7.22
C ARG A 98 15.77 6.66 -6.58
N GLN A 99 15.76 5.34 -6.84
CA GLN A 99 16.63 4.35 -6.19
C GLN A 99 18.12 4.66 -6.36
N LYS A 100 18.52 5.27 -7.48
CA LYS A 100 19.90 5.70 -7.70
C LYS A 100 20.38 6.75 -6.67
N LYS A 101 19.45 7.56 -6.14
CA LYS A 101 19.75 8.59 -5.14
C LYS A 101 19.56 8.07 -3.71
N THR A 102 18.55 7.23 -3.52
CA THR A 102 18.16 6.67 -2.21
C THR A 102 17.75 5.21 -2.39
N PRO A 103 18.70 4.26 -2.21
CA PRO A 103 18.45 2.84 -2.41
C PRO A 103 17.33 2.26 -1.53
N ASP A 104 17.05 2.90 -0.41
CA ASP A 104 15.98 2.57 0.54
C ASP A 104 14.59 3.07 0.12
N LEU A 105 14.47 3.72 -1.05
CA LEU A 105 13.24 4.32 -1.57
C LEU A 105 12.65 5.45 -0.72
N SER A 106 13.39 6.00 0.24
CA SER A 106 12.91 7.09 1.13
C SER A 106 12.54 8.38 0.40
N LYS A 107 12.97 8.53 -0.85
CA LYS A 107 12.62 9.65 -1.74
C LYS A 107 11.72 9.26 -2.91
N ALA A 108 11.15 8.05 -2.88
CA ALA A 108 10.14 7.68 -3.86
C ALA A 108 8.98 8.67 -3.83
N SER A 109 8.40 8.96 -4.98
CA SER A 109 7.30 9.93 -5.11
C SER A 109 6.37 9.54 -6.24
N VAL A 110 5.10 9.91 -6.12
CA VAL A 110 4.14 9.76 -7.20
C VAL A 110 4.39 10.86 -8.23
N TRP A 111 4.71 10.48 -9.47
CA TRP A 111 4.83 11.42 -10.56
C TRP A 111 3.46 11.89 -11.05
N LYS A 112 2.54 10.92 -11.26
CA LYS A 112 1.17 11.17 -11.71
C LYS A 112 0.25 10.09 -11.17
N SER A 113 -0.97 10.48 -10.82
CA SER A 113 -2.01 9.53 -10.43
C SER A 113 -3.37 9.94 -10.99
N GLU A 114 -4.22 8.93 -11.18
CA GLU A 114 -5.61 9.07 -11.58
C GLU A 114 -6.49 8.43 -10.51
N LEU A 115 -7.56 9.09 -10.16
CA LEU A 115 -8.55 8.65 -9.18
C LEU A 115 -9.87 8.35 -9.87
N TRP A 116 -10.42 7.20 -9.59
CA TRP A 116 -11.78 6.85 -9.96
C TRP A 116 -12.61 6.51 -8.72
N ARG A 117 -13.71 7.24 -8.52
CA ARG A 117 -14.66 6.98 -7.45
C ARG A 117 -15.68 5.94 -7.90
N HIS A 118 -15.31 4.66 -7.82
CA HIS A 118 -16.11 3.55 -8.32
C HIS A 118 -17.45 3.39 -7.58
N ALA A 119 -17.54 3.88 -6.33
CA ALA A 119 -18.77 3.84 -5.56
C ALA A 119 -19.92 4.67 -6.19
N ASP A 120 -19.60 5.67 -7.02
CA ASP A 120 -20.61 6.49 -7.68
C ASP A 120 -21.15 5.81 -8.97
N ASP A 121 -20.35 4.92 -9.58
CA ASP A 121 -20.67 4.27 -10.85
C ASP A 121 -21.29 2.87 -10.66
N GLU A 122 -21.15 2.28 -9.47
CA GLU A 122 -21.63 0.93 -9.11
C GLU A 122 -21.35 -0.13 -10.19
N PRO A 123 -20.10 -0.25 -10.69
CA PRO A 123 -19.79 -1.14 -11.80
C PRO A 123 -19.88 -2.62 -11.40
N SER A 124 -20.01 -3.50 -12.39
CA SER A 124 -19.72 -4.91 -12.18
C SER A 124 -18.22 -5.12 -11.87
N ARG A 125 -17.85 -6.27 -11.33
CA ARG A 125 -16.43 -6.62 -11.12
C ARG A 125 -15.64 -6.54 -12.42
N GLU A 126 -16.15 -7.12 -13.49
CA GLU A 126 -15.54 -7.12 -14.82
C GLU A 126 -15.41 -5.69 -15.37
N GLY A 127 -16.42 -4.85 -15.17
CA GLY A 127 -16.38 -3.42 -15.50
C GLY A 127 -15.31 -2.67 -14.72
N ALA A 128 -15.18 -2.97 -13.42
CA ALA A 128 -14.16 -2.36 -12.57
C ALA A 128 -12.74 -2.75 -13.01
N VAL A 129 -12.50 -4.03 -13.30
CA VAL A 129 -11.19 -4.52 -13.78
C VAL A 129 -10.84 -3.90 -15.14
N LYS A 130 -11.81 -3.83 -16.05
CA LYS A 130 -11.62 -3.19 -17.37
C LYS A 130 -11.27 -1.71 -17.25
N LYS A 131 -11.96 -0.97 -16.38
CA LYS A 131 -11.68 0.45 -16.14
C LYS A 131 -10.31 0.65 -15.53
N LEU A 132 -9.96 -0.16 -14.52
CA LEU A 132 -8.64 -0.16 -13.87
C LEU A 132 -7.52 -0.43 -14.90
N ALA A 133 -7.66 -1.45 -15.74
CA ALA A 133 -6.69 -1.76 -16.78
C ALA A 133 -6.57 -0.62 -17.80
N GLY A 134 -7.68 0.06 -18.13
CA GLY A 134 -7.67 1.26 -18.98
C GLY A 134 -6.84 2.39 -18.38
N MET A 135 -7.07 2.73 -17.10
CA MET A 135 -6.32 3.77 -16.39
C MET A 135 -4.81 3.46 -16.37
N LEU A 136 -4.44 2.20 -16.11
CA LEU A 136 -3.03 1.78 -16.12
C LEU A 136 -2.39 1.91 -17.50
N LYS A 137 -3.10 1.54 -18.58
CA LYS A 137 -2.62 1.68 -19.97
C LYS A 137 -2.42 3.15 -20.36
N ASP A 138 -3.30 4.03 -19.91
CA ASP A 138 -3.19 5.46 -20.19
C ASP A 138 -2.00 6.09 -19.43
N LEU A 139 -1.79 5.72 -18.16
CA LEU A 139 -0.63 6.13 -17.37
C LEU A 139 0.68 5.59 -17.95
N LEU A 140 0.70 4.33 -18.41
CA LEU A 140 1.84 3.70 -19.06
C LEU A 140 2.27 4.52 -20.30
N LYS A 141 1.33 4.82 -21.20
CA LYS A 141 1.60 5.62 -22.41
C LYS A 141 2.13 7.02 -22.07
N GLN A 142 1.53 7.66 -21.05
CA GLN A 142 1.95 8.99 -20.63
C GLN A 142 3.37 8.97 -20.05
N ALA A 143 3.69 8.00 -19.20
CA ALA A 143 5.01 7.86 -18.61
C ALA A 143 6.07 7.56 -19.67
N GLU A 144 5.78 6.70 -20.65
CA GLU A 144 6.68 6.43 -21.77
C GLU A 144 6.94 7.68 -22.62
N ALA A 145 5.91 8.47 -22.91
CA ALA A 145 6.03 9.71 -23.65
C ALA A 145 6.90 10.76 -22.94
N GLU A 146 6.91 10.77 -21.61
CA GLU A 146 7.77 11.61 -20.77
C GLU A 146 9.18 11.02 -20.55
N GLY A 147 9.45 9.86 -21.14
CA GLY A 147 10.77 9.22 -21.09
C GLY A 147 11.06 8.39 -19.84
N PHE A 148 10.07 8.10 -19.02
CA PHE A 148 10.24 7.20 -17.88
C PHE A 148 10.57 5.78 -18.34
N LYS A 149 11.43 5.12 -17.57
CA LYS A 149 11.82 3.72 -17.75
C LYS A 149 11.05 2.85 -16.78
N LEU A 150 9.79 2.58 -17.12
CA LEU A 150 8.93 1.74 -16.29
C LEU A 150 9.50 0.34 -16.12
N ALA A 151 9.57 -0.13 -14.88
CA ALA A 151 9.81 -1.54 -14.57
C ALA A 151 8.64 -2.40 -15.06
N PRO A 152 8.85 -3.64 -15.47
CA PRO A 152 7.80 -4.56 -15.87
C PRO A 152 7.03 -5.10 -14.65
N PHE A 153 6.54 -4.17 -13.83
CA PHE A 153 5.96 -4.48 -12.53
C PHE A 153 4.77 -3.56 -12.20
N ILE A 154 3.70 -4.17 -11.72
CA ILE A 154 2.53 -3.47 -11.18
C ILE A 154 2.37 -3.90 -9.72
N GLY A 155 2.50 -2.96 -8.79
CA GLY A 155 2.19 -3.17 -7.38
C GLY A 155 0.72 -2.85 -7.10
N VAL A 156 0.04 -3.68 -6.31
CA VAL A 156 -1.38 -3.49 -5.99
C VAL A 156 -1.60 -3.55 -4.48
N SER A 157 -2.18 -2.48 -3.95
CA SER A 157 -2.76 -2.37 -2.62
C SER A 157 -4.26 -2.67 -2.73
N CYS A 158 -4.76 -3.63 -1.94
CA CYS A 158 -6.15 -4.06 -2.00
C CYS A 158 -6.65 -4.42 -0.60
N PRO A 159 -7.90 -4.09 -0.23
CA PRO A 159 -8.45 -4.55 1.04
C PRO A 159 -8.64 -6.06 1.06
N GLY A 160 -8.58 -6.63 2.25
CA GLY A 160 -8.85 -8.05 2.49
C GLY A 160 -7.62 -8.87 2.86
N VAL A 161 -7.86 -10.16 3.06
CA VAL A 161 -6.82 -11.17 3.26
C VAL A 161 -6.44 -11.71 1.90
N ILE A 162 -5.18 -11.51 1.53
CA ILE A 162 -4.64 -11.86 0.22
C ILE A 162 -3.77 -13.10 0.36
N ASP A 163 -4.01 -14.11 -0.46
CA ASP A 163 -3.22 -15.33 -0.54
C ASP A 163 -1.87 -15.12 -1.24
N ALA A 164 -1.05 -16.14 -1.20
CA ALA A 164 0.26 -16.13 -1.84
C ALA A 164 0.20 -16.02 -3.38
N ASP A 165 -0.88 -16.48 -3.99
CA ASP A 165 -1.15 -16.39 -5.44
C ASP A 165 -1.89 -15.11 -5.84
N GLY A 166 -2.22 -14.26 -4.85
CA GLY A 166 -2.93 -13.00 -5.06
C GLY A 166 -4.45 -13.13 -5.13
N ALA A 167 -5.05 -14.25 -4.70
CA ALA A 167 -6.49 -14.34 -4.53
C ALA A 167 -6.95 -13.64 -3.23
N ILE A 168 -8.18 -13.17 -3.21
CA ILE A 168 -8.75 -12.53 -2.02
C ILE A 168 -9.63 -13.55 -1.30
N GLU A 169 -9.20 -13.99 -0.10
CA GLU A 169 -9.99 -14.93 0.72
C GLU A 169 -11.23 -14.28 1.32
N LYS A 170 -11.09 -13.06 1.85
CA LYS A 170 -12.16 -12.32 2.53
C LYS A 170 -11.79 -10.85 2.75
N GLY A 171 -12.79 -10.02 3.02
CA GLY A 171 -12.59 -8.61 3.38
C GLY A 171 -12.71 -7.66 2.20
N ALA A 172 -13.23 -8.13 1.06
CA ALA A 172 -13.47 -7.36 -0.15
C ALA A 172 -14.96 -6.96 -0.34
N GLN A 173 -15.77 -7.05 0.71
CA GLN A 173 -17.22 -6.82 0.63
C GLN A 173 -17.62 -5.40 0.18
N ASN A 174 -16.72 -4.44 0.24
CA ASN A 174 -16.95 -3.07 -0.21
C ASN A 174 -16.48 -2.83 -1.65
N LEU A 175 -15.98 -3.87 -2.34
CA LEU A 175 -15.58 -3.80 -3.73
C LEU A 175 -16.75 -4.16 -4.66
N PRO A 176 -16.80 -3.63 -5.89
CA PRO A 176 -17.91 -3.87 -6.81
C PRO A 176 -17.94 -5.32 -7.29
N GLY A 177 -19.02 -6.03 -6.97
CA GLY A 177 -19.20 -7.44 -7.27
C GLY A 177 -18.41 -8.38 -6.35
N ASN A 178 -18.31 -9.65 -6.71
CA ASN A 178 -17.64 -10.65 -5.88
C ASN A 178 -16.16 -10.82 -6.25
N TRP A 179 -15.28 -10.22 -5.44
CA TRP A 179 -13.82 -10.32 -5.56
C TRP A 179 -13.23 -11.50 -4.77
N GLU A 180 -14.02 -12.12 -3.89
CA GLU A 180 -13.63 -13.28 -3.06
C GLU A 180 -13.92 -14.63 -3.78
N SER A 181 -14.29 -14.58 -5.05
CA SER A 181 -14.55 -15.76 -5.86
C SER A 181 -13.28 -16.54 -6.14
N SER A 182 -13.30 -17.86 -5.89
CA SER A 182 -12.19 -18.76 -6.24
C SER A 182 -11.87 -18.83 -7.75
N LYS A 183 -12.74 -18.26 -8.59
CA LYS A 183 -12.55 -18.16 -10.05
C LYS A 183 -12.00 -16.79 -10.48
N PHE A 184 -11.68 -15.92 -9.55
CA PHE A 184 -11.19 -14.58 -9.83
C PHE A 184 -9.84 -14.33 -9.18
N ASN A 185 -8.90 -13.85 -9.97
CA ASN A 185 -7.59 -13.42 -9.51
C ASN A 185 -7.25 -12.12 -10.23
N LEU A 186 -7.17 -11.02 -9.47
CA LEU A 186 -6.90 -9.69 -10.04
C LEU A 186 -5.50 -9.60 -10.66
N PRO A 187 -4.41 -10.09 -10.04
CA PRO A 187 -3.10 -10.14 -10.67
C PRO A 187 -3.13 -10.80 -12.05
N ALA A 188 -3.76 -11.97 -12.18
CA ALA A 188 -3.87 -12.66 -13.46
C ALA A 188 -4.65 -11.83 -14.50
N SER A 189 -5.75 -11.19 -14.10
CA SER A 189 -6.54 -10.33 -14.98
C SER A 189 -5.76 -9.10 -15.47
N LEU A 190 -4.91 -8.53 -14.61
CA LEU A 190 -4.05 -7.40 -14.98
C LEU A 190 -2.91 -7.83 -15.92
N ILE A 191 -2.30 -9.01 -15.69
CA ILE A 191 -1.31 -9.58 -16.60
C ILE A 191 -1.94 -9.85 -17.99
N GLU A 192 -3.14 -10.42 -18.05
CA GLU A 192 -3.86 -10.61 -19.30
C GLU A 192 -4.12 -9.29 -20.03
N ALA A 193 -4.52 -8.25 -19.30
CA ALA A 193 -4.79 -6.93 -19.87
C ALA A 193 -3.54 -6.17 -20.31
N ILE A 194 -2.42 -6.34 -19.59
CA ILE A 194 -1.12 -5.67 -19.82
C ILE A 194 -0.03 -6.76 -19.77
N PRO A 195 0.09 -7.58 -20.80
CA PRO A 195 0.99 -8.73 -20.78
C PRO A 195 2.47 -8.34 -20.74
N THR A 196 2.79 -7.18 -21.30
CA THR A 196 4.16 -6.66 -21.33
C THR A 196 4.20 -5.19 -20.97
N ILE A 197 5.25 -4.78 -20.26
CA ILE A 197 5.63 -3.39 -20.09
C ILE A 197 7.00 -3.24 -20.76
N ARG A 198 7.07 -2.38 -21.78
CA ARG A 198 8.20 -2.32 -22.72
C ARG A 198 8.41 -3.71 -23.34
N ASP A 199 9.61 -4.28 -23.24
CA ASP A 199 9.98 -5.55 -23.87
C ASP A 199 10.00 -6.74 -22.88
N HIS A 200 9.40 -6.58 -21.68
CA HIS A 200 9.45 -7.58 -20.61
C HIS A 200 8.05 -7.99 -20.16
N ASP A 201 7.91 -9.25 -19.79
CA ASP A 201 6.66 -9.78 -19.23
C ASP A 201 6.28 -9.04 -17.93
N THR A 202 5.00 -8.68 -17.83
CA THR A 202 4.48 -7.96 -16.66
C THR A 202 4.39 -8.88 -15.45
N ALA A 203 5.00 -8.48 -14.35
CA ALA A 203 4.78 -9.05 -13.03
C ALA A 203 3.77 -8.21 -12.25
N VAL A 204 2.84 -8.85 -11.54
CA VAL A 204 1.88 -8.18 -10.66
C VAL A 204 1.96 -8.79 -9.27
N LEU A 205 2.18 -7.96 -8.25
CA LEU A 205 2.09 -8.38 -6.85
C LEU A 205 1.02 -7.56 -6.14
N MET A 206 0.14 -8.26 -5.43
CA MET A 206 -0.93 -7.66 -4.64
C MET A 206 -0.78 -8.01 -3.17
N HIS A 207 -1.04 -7.05 -2.29
CA HIS A 207 -1.07 -7.27 -0.86
C HIS A 207 -2.13 -6.41 -0.18
N ASN A 208 -2.42 -6.74 1.08
CA ASN A 208 -3.36 -6.00 1.92
C ASN A 208 -3.00 -4.51 2.02
N ASP A 209 -4.01 -3.64 1.97
CA ASP A 209 -3.89 -2.18 1.99
C ASP A 209 -3.14 -1.63 3.22
N GLY A 210 -3.40 -2.16 4.41
CA GLY A 210 -2.66 -1.79 5.62
C GLY A 210 -1.20 -2.19 5.55
N VAL A 211 -0.88 -3.35 4.95
CA VAL A 211 0.52 -3.76 4.73
C VAL A 211 1.19 -2.82 3.74
N VAL A 212 0.59 -2.58 2.58
CA VAL A 212 1.20 -1.76 1.52
C VAL A 212 1.41 -0.31 2.00
N GLN A 213 0.43 0.30 2.66
CA GLN A 213 0.63 1.62 3.26
C GLN A 213 1.77 1.62 4.29
N GLY A 214 1.86 0.58 5.12
CA GLY A 214 2.96 0.44 6.07
C GLY A 214 4.33 0.29 5.40
N LEU A 215 4.41 -0.39 4.26
CA LEU A 215 5.66 -0.55 3.52
C LEU A 215 6.27 0.81 3.12
N SER A 216 5.47 1.83 2.83
CA SER A 216 5.96 3.18 2.52
C SER A 216 6.75 3.82 3.68
N GLU A 217 6.50 3.40 4.91
CA GLU A 217 7.14 3.93 6.11
C GLU A 217 8.44 3.19 6.51
N ILE A 218 8.74 2.04 5.89
CA ILE A 218 9.94 1.23 6.22
C ILE A 218 11.23 2.07 6.29
N PRO A 219 11.53 2.98 5.36
CA PRO A 219 12.76 3.77 5.41
C PRO A 219 12.90 4.62 6.68
N PHE A 220 11.78 5.00 7.28
CA PHE A 220 11.71 5.92 8.41
C PHE A 220 11.52 5.23 9.76
N MET A 221 11.31 3.91 9.76
CA MET A 221 11.02 3.11 10.95
C MET A 221 12.20 2.23 11.39
N GLN A 222 13.41 2.53 10.93
CA GLN A 222 14.61 1.72 11.18
C GLN A 222 15.00 1.66 12.66
N ASP A 223 14.65 2.68 13.45
CA ASP A 223 14.93 2.74 14.89
C ASP A 223 13.95 1.93 15.74
N TYR A 224 12.85 1.45 15.17
CA TYR A 224 11.83 0.66 15.85
C TYR A 224 11.96 -0.82 15.48
N LYS A 225 12.14 -1.68 16.48
CA LYS A 225 12.20 -3.13 16.24
C LYS A 225 10.83 -3.72 15.91
N ARG A 226 9.78 -3.22 16.56
CA ARG A 226 8.39 -3.65 16.35
C ARG A 226 7.49 -2.45 16.25
N TRP A 227 6.82 -2.33 15.15
CA TRP A 227 5.87 -1.26 14.91
C TRP A 227 4.67 -1.75 14.11
N GLY A 228 3.64 -0.97 14.07
CA GLY A 228 2.44 -1.28 13.31
C GLY A 228 1.87 -0.07 12.61
N ILE A 229 0.87 -0.30 11.78
CA ILE A 229 0.08 0.73 11.14
C ILE A 229 -1.40 0.48 11.38
N LEU A 230 -2.15 1.54 11.57
CA LEU A 230 -3.61 1.58 11.57
C LEU A 230 -4.05 2.53 10.46
N THR A 231 -4.73 2.02 9.45
CA THR A 231 -5.30 2.83 8.37
C THR A 231 -6.77 3.05 8.63
N ILE A 232 -7.18 4.30 8.79
CA ILE A 232 -8.54 4.69 9.13
C ILE A 232 -9.14 5.42 7.92
N GLY A 233 -10.05 4.74 7.24
CA GLY A 233 -10.79 5.23 6.08
C GLY A 233 -12.25 4.80 6.15
N THR A 234 -12.81 4.27 5.06
CA THR A 234 -14.14 3.63 5.04
C THR A 234 -14.17 2.42 5.98
N GLY A 235 -13.03 1.74 6.11
CA GLY A 235 -12.78 0.67 7.07
C GLY A 235 -11.61 0.96 7.99
N LEU A 236 -11.24 -0.04 8.78
CA LEU A 236 -10.07 -0.05 9.64
C LEU A 236 -9.12 -1.15 9.17
N GLY A 237 -8.05 -0.75 8.48
CA GLY A 237 -6.94 -1.65 8.13
C GLY A 237 -5.87 -1.65 9.21
N ASN A 238 -5.09 -2.71 9.28
CA ASN A 238 -3.95 -2.78 10.18
C ASN A 238 -2.88 -3.75 9.67
N ALA A 239 -1.64 -3.45 9.99
CA ALA A 239 -0.52 -4.37 9.76
C ALA A 239 0.54 -4.20 10.87
N ARG A 240 1.40 -5.21 11.02
CA ARG A 240 2.52 -5.21 11.95
C ARG A 240 3.81 -5.56 11.25
N PHE A 241 4.86 -4.91 11.69
CA PHE A 241 6.20 -5.07 11.15
C PHE A 241 7.18 -5.41 12.25
N THR A 242 8.10 -6.30 11.92
CA THR A 242 9.26 -6.61 12.78
C THR A 242 10.51 -6.41 11.94
N MET A 243 11.32 -5.43 12.32
CA MET A 243 12.60 -5.16 11.67
C MET A 243 13.58 -6.26 12.06
N ARG A 244 14.05 -7.02 11.07
CA ARG A 244 15.07 -8.06 11.26
C ARG A 244 16.44 -7.42 11.11
N ASN A 245 17.27 -7.57 12.14
CA ASN A 245 18.66 -7.13 12.02
C ASN A 245 19.37 -8.02 10.98
N PRO A 246 20.13 -7.47 10.03
CA PRO A 246 20.88 -8.27 9.06
C PRO A 246 21.81 -9.32 9.72
N ARG A 247 22.21 -9.09 10.97
CA ARG A 247 23.03 -10.03 11.75
C ARG A 247 22.26 -11.25 12.26
N ASP A 248 20.93 -11.20 12.31
CA ASP A 248 20.09 -12.33 12.79
C ASP A 248 19.93 -13.44 11.71
N LYS A 249 20.26 -13.15 10.44
CA LYS A 249 20.23 -14.13 9.33
C LYS A 249 21.33 -15.21 9.40
N LYS A 250 22.31 -15.10 10.30
CA LYS A 250 23.39 -16.07 10.45
C LYS A 250 23.13 -17.15 11.53
N LYS A 251 21.95 -17.18 12.13
CA LYS A 251 21.61 -18.11 13.23
C LYS A 251 20.39 -19.00 12.95
N SER A 252 19.89 -19.06 11.71
CA SER A 252 18.81 -19.98 11.32
C SER A 252 19.31 -20.93 10.26
#